data_46f4ba6d11939cb022f1cd40595e2af4
#
_entry.id   46f4ba6d11939cb022f1cd40595e2af4
#
_cell.length_a   1.000
_cell.length_b   1.000
_cell.length_c   1.000
_cell.angle_alpha   90.00
_cell.angle_beta   90.00
_cell.angle_gamma   90.00
#
_symmetry.space_group_name_H-M   'P 1'
#
loop_
_entity.id
_entity.type
_entity.pdbx_description
1 polymer ?
#
loop_
_entity_poly.entity_id
_entity_poly.type
_entity_poly.pdbx_seq_one_letter_code
_entity_poly.pdbx_strand_id
1 'polypeptide(L)'
;LIFAQDIVEIKGLNEKNFKVAKRSGITIIEYWANWNVANKVTMLDSITIEDAKIYRVLIDTNMVLAASEKIVVVPTIVFYDDGKEFKRLQADLTFKMKVTKKDLQNVVDDLLMSKF
;
A
#
# COMPACT_ATOMS: atom_id res chain seq x y z
N LEU A 1 -4.71 3.24 29.09
CA LEU A 1 -4.67 3.23 28.46
C LEU A 1 -4.57 3.03 27.37
N ILE A 2 -4.44 2.99 26.70
CA ILE A 2 -4.33 2.85 25.76
C ILE A 2 -4.38 2.91 24.87
N PHE A 3 -4.26 2.97 24.78
CA PHE A 3 -4.50 3.17 23.80
C PHE A 3 -3.75 3.87 22.66
N ALA A 4 -2.58 4.20 22.75
CA ALA A 4 -1.67 4.51 21.65
C ALA A 4 -1.58 3.39 20.64
N GLN A 5 -1.90 2.19 21.06
CA GLN A 5 -1.92 1.06 20.16
C GLN A 5 -3.01 1.13 19.09
N ASP A 6 -3.98 2.04 19.26
CA ASP A 6 -4.98 2.24 18.21
C ASP A 6 -4.43 3.04 17.04
N ILE A 7 -3.25 3.64 17.21
CA ILE A 7 -2.55 4.38 16.17
C ILE A 7 -1.32 3.58 15.81
N VAL A 8 -1.45 2.68 14.85
CA VAL A 8 -0.34 1.84 14.41
C VAL A 8 0.32 2.51 13.21
N GLU A 9 1.57 2.91 13.41
CA GLU A 9 2.36 3.46 12.32
C GLU A 9 2.66 2.36 11.31
N ILE A 10 2.39 2.64 10.04
CA ILE A 10 2.63 1.68 8.98
C ILE A 10 4.12 1.55 8.76
N LYS A 11 4.57 0.29 8.69
CA LYS A 11 5.98 0.00 8.48
C LYS A 11 6.41 0.41 7.08
N GLY A 12 7.51 1.16 6.99
CA GLY A 12 8.15 1.49 5.74
C GLY A 12 8.99 0.33 5.24
N LEU A 13 8.94 0.08 3.94
CA LEU A 13 9.76 -0.93 3.28
C LEU A 13 10.84 -0.26 2.45
N ASN A 14 11.94 -0.98 2.27
CA ASN A 14 13.04 -0.57 1.41
C ASN A 14 13.40 -1.72 0.46
N GLU A 15 14.39 -1.50 -0.39
CA GLU A 15 14.79 -2.49 -1.38
C GLU A 15 15.23 -3.82 -0.76
N LYS A 16 15.72 -3.80 0.48
CA LYS A 16 16.19 -5.02 1.15
C LYS A 16 15.07 -5.89 1.66
N ASN A 17 14.00 -5.32 2.20
CA ASN A 17 12.94 -6.08 2.86
C ASN A 17 11.67 -6.21 2.03
N PHE A 18 11.60 -5.55 0.87
CA PHE A 18 10.41 -5.52 0.04
C PHE A 18 9.94 -6.92 -0.38
N LYS A 19 10.85 -7.72 -0.92
CA LYS A 19 10.50 -9.07 -1.41
C LYS A 19 9.99 -9.96 -0.30
N VAL A 20 10.63 -9.88 0.86
CA VAL A 20 10.24 -10.70 2.02
C VAL A 20 8.87 -10.28 2.52
N ALA A 21 8.62 -8.96 2.59
CA ALA A 21 7.36 -8.44 3.12
C ALA A 21 6.16 -8.87 2.27
N LYS A 22 6.30 -8.93 0.95
CA LYS A 22 5.17 -9.29 0.07
C LYS A 22 5.15 -10.75 -0.35
N ARG A 23 6.04 -11.58 0.20
CA ARG A 23 6.24 -12.96 -0.26
C ARG A 23 5.02 -13.83 -0.12
N SER A 24 4.27 -13.69 0.96
CA SER A 24 3.13 -14.56 1.25
C SER A 24 1.90 -13.77 1.67
N GLY A 25 0.75 -14.26 1.27
CA GLY A 25 -0.53 -13.64 1.58
C GLY A 25 -0.75 -12.37 0.78
N ILE A 26 -1.76 -11.61 1.18
CA ILE A 26 -2.11 -10.37 0.51
C ILE A 26 -1.37 -9.21 1.19
N THR A 27 -0.69 -8.42 0.37
CA THR A 27 0.07 -7.26 0.84
C THR A 27 -0.38 -6.02 0.07
N ILE A 28 -0.66 -4.97 0.82
CA ILE A 28 -1.07 -3.67 0.27
C ILE A 28 0.07 -2.69 0.51
N ILE A 29 0.58 -2.08 -0.55
CA ILE A 29 1.70 -1.15 -0.43
C ILE A 29 1.33 0.19 -1.05
N GLU A 30 1.42 1.27 -0.26
CA GLU A 30 1.32 2.63 -0.79
C GLU A 30 2.73 3.12 -1.11
N TYR A 31 2.92 3.53 -2.37
CA TYR A 31 4.14 4.20 -2.83
C TYR A 31 3.88 5.70 -2.78
N TRP A 32 4.72 6.43 -2.05
CA TRP A 32 4.54 7.86 -1.85
C TRP A 32 5.87 8.60 -1.97
N ALA A 33 5.81 9.93 -2.07
CA ALA A 33 6.99 10.78 -2.22
C ALA A 33 6.88 12.00 -1.30
N ASN A 34 8.02 12.48 -0.84
CA ASN A 34 8.07 13.64 0.07
C ASN A 34 7.43 14.88 -0.54
N TRP A 35 7.63 15.12 -1.82
CA TRP A 35 7.06 16.32 -2.45
C TRP A 35 5.54 16.31 -2.46
N ASN A 36 4.92 15.16 -2.31
CA ASN A 36 3.46 15.00 -2.29
C ASN A 36 2.94 14.45 -0.96
N VAL A 37 3.64 14.71 0.13
CA VAL A 37 3.31 14.16 1.45
C VAL A 37 1.90 14.56 1.90
N ALA A 38 1.43 15.73 1.49
CA ALA A 38 0.08 16.20 1.84
C ALA A 38 -1.02 15.29 1.28
N ASN A 39 -0.75 14.53 0.24
CA ASN A 39 -1.69 13.62 -0.40
C ASN A 39 -1.40 12.15 -0.11
N LYS A 40 -0.48 11.87 0.80
CA LYS A 40 -0.25 10.52 1.30
C LYS A 40 -1.57 10.00 1.88
N VAL A 41 -1.87 8.74 1.64
CA VAL A 41 -3.14 8.15 2.10
C VAL A 41 -3.06 7.88 3.60
N THR A 42 -3.29 8.92 4.40
CA THR A 42 -3.09 8.87 5.86
C THR A 42 -4.11 7.99 6.56
N MET A 43 -5.25 7.75 5.95
CA MET A 43 -6.25 6.84 6.48
C MET A 43 -5.66 5.44 6.74
N LEU A 44 -4.66 5.05 5.96
CA LEU A 44 -4.00 3.75 6.14
C LEU A 44 -3.35 3.60 7.52
N ASP A 45 -2.97 4.71 8.16
CA ASP A 45 -2.28 4.67 9.46
C ASP A 45 -3.22 4.24 10.60
N SER A 46 -4.52 4.30 10.39
CA SER A 46 -5.49 4.06 11.45
C SER A 46 -6.47 2.93 11.17
N ILE A 47 -6.23 2.15 10.11
CA ILE A 47 -7.13 1.05 9.74
C ILE A 47 -6.39 -0.27 9.68
N THR A 48 -7.18 -1.35 9.74
CA THR A 48 -6.71 -2.68 9.37
C THR A 48 -7.60 -3.19 8.25
N ILE A 49 -7.02 -3.96 7.36
CA ILE A 49 -7.76 -4.65 6.29
C ILE A 49 -7.67 -6.14 6.61
N GLU A 50 -8.81 -6.80 6.71
CA GLU A 50 -8.84 -8.23 7.00
C GLU A 50 -8.10 -9.02 5.92
N ASP A 51 -7.29 -9.97 6.37
CA ASP A 51 -6.52 -10.88 5.52
C ASP A 51 -5.43 -10.20 4.69
N ALA A 52 -5.02 -9.00 5.07
CA ALA A 52 -3.97 -8.27 4.35
C ALA A 52 -3.02 -7.55 5.31
N LYS A 53 -1.80 -7.36 4.84
CA LYS A 53 -0.78 -6.54 5.52
C LYS A 53 -0.66 -5.22 4.77
N ILE A 54 -0.37 -4.13 5.48
CA ILE A 54 -0.25 -2.80 4.88
C ILE A 54 1.15 -2.25 5.15
N TYR A 55 1.79 -1.76 4.08
CA TYR A 55 3.12 -1.15 4.16
C TYR A 55 3.19 0.11 3.30
N ARG A 56 4.27 0.87 3.47
CA ARG A 56 4.59 2.02 2.62
C ARG A 56 6.00 1.91 2.07
N VAL A 57 6.19 2.48 0.90
CA VAL A 57 7.51 2.67 0.28
C VAL A 57 7.65 4.15 -0.06
N LEU A 58 8.68 4.80 0.49
CA LEU A 58 9.05 6.16 0.12
C LEU A 58 9.92 6.07 -1.13
N ILE A 59 9.42 6.56 -2.25
CA ILE A 59 10.15 6.40 -3.52
C ILE A 59 11.43 7.22 -3.57
N ASP A 60 11.49 8.36 -2.85
CA ASP A 60 12.68 9.23 -2.85
C ASP A 60 13.95 8.47 -2.49
N THR A 61 13.85 7.53 -1.58
CA THR A 61 14.99 6.73 -1.10
C THR A 61 14.97 5.29 -1.62
N ASN A 62 14.04 4.97 -2.52
CA ASN A 62 13.89 3.63 -3.08
C ASN A 62 13.59 3.70 -4.57
N MET A 63 14.39 4.48 -5.30
CA MET A 63 14.12 4.77 -6.72
C MET A 63 14.23 3.56 -7.62
N VAL A 64 15.17 2.66 -7.33
CA VAL A 64 15.32 1.42 -8.12
C VAL A 64 14.08 0.55 -7.96
N LEU A 65 13.60 0.42 -6.72
CA LEU A 65 12.40 -0.33 -6.43
C LEU A 65 11.19 0.28 -7.14
N ALA A 66 11.02 1.60 -7.03
CA ALA A 66 9.90 2.29 -7.67
C ALA A 66 9.93 2.08 -9.20
N ALA A 67 11.10 2.12 -9.80
CA ALA A 67 11.24 1.90 -11.24
C ALA A 67 10.90 0.45 -11.61
N SER A 68 11.37 -0.53 -10.83
CA SER A 68 11.10 -1.94 -11.10
C SER A 68 9.63 -2.27 -10.94
N GLU A 69 8.92 -1.60 -10.02
CA GLU A 69 7.49 -1.77 -9.82
C GLU A 69 6.66 -0.86 -10.72
N LYS A 70 7.32 -0.09 -11.58
CA LYS A 70 6.67 0.77 -12.58
C LYS A 70 5.74 1.79 -11.95
N ILE A 71 6.21 2.43 -10.89
CA ILE A 71 5.45 3.49 -10.23
C ILE A 71 5.62 4.78 -11.03
N VAL A 72 4.53 5.26 -11.62
CA VAL A 72 4.57 6.43 -12.52
C VAL A 72 3.87 7.65 -11.92
N VAL A 73 3.12 7.46 -10.86
CA VAL A 73 2.40 8.54 -10.18
C VAL A 73 2.34 8.21 -8.69
N VAL A 74 2.28 9.22 -7.83
CA VAL A 74 2.13 9.03 -6.39
C VAL A 74 0.94 9.85 -5.89
N PRO A 75 0.19 9.33 -4.90
CA PRO A 75 0.33 7.98 -4.37
C PRO A 75 -0.15 6.91 -5.35
N THR A 76 0.42 5.74 -5.27
CA THR A 76 -0.04 4.53 -5.95
C THR A 76 -0.14 3.44 -4.89
N ILE A 77 -1.27 2.75 -4.86
CA ILE A 77 -1.47 1.60 -3.98
C ILE A 77 -1.47 0.34 -4.82
N VAL A 78 -0.57 -0.59 -4.51
CA VAL A 78 -0.47 -1.86 -5.24
C VAL A 78 -0.83 -3.00 -4.28
N PHE A 79 -1.65 -3.91 -4.78
CA PHE A 79 -2.06 -5.12 -4.05
C PHE A 79 -1.30 -6.30 -4.62
N TYR A 80 -0.63 -7.05 -3.75
CA TYR A 80 0.12 -8.24 -4.12
C TYR A 80 -0.51 -9.48 -3.48
N ASP A 81 -0.50 -10.58 -4.21
CA ASP A 81 -0.93 -11.89 -3.72
C ASP A 81 0.25 -12.85 -3.88
N ASP A 82 0.81 -13.28 -2.76
CA ASP A 82 2.01 -14.13 -2.73
C ASP A 82 3.14 -13.55 -3.59
N GLY A 83 3.32 -12.24 -3.51
CA GLY A 83 4.37 -11.51 -4.20
C GLY A 83 4.02 -11.02 -5.60
N LYS A 84 2.85 -11.36 -6.11
CA LYS A 84 2.42 -11.00 -7.46
C LYS A 84 1.38 -9.90 -7.43
N GLU A 85 1.60 -8.84 -8.21
CA GLU A 85 0.62 -7.76 -8.32
C GLU A 85 -0.68 -8.29 -8.95
N PHE A 86 -1.82 -7.96 -8.33
CA PHE A 86 -3.12 -8.28 -8.91
C PHE A 86 -4.03 -7.07 -9.06
N LYS A 87 -3.73 -5.96 -8.42
CA LYS A 87 -4.53 -4.75 -8.52
C LYS A 87 -3.67 -3.53 -8.20
N ARG A 88 -3.96 -2.43 -8.86
CA ARG A 88 -3.25 -1.17 -8.66
C ARG A 88 -4.25 -0.02 -8.68
N LEU A 89 -4.17 0.85 -7.69
CA LEU A 89 -4.93 2.09 -7.64
C LEU A 89 -3.95 3.24 -7.76
N GLN A 90 -4.22 4.15 -8.69
CA GLN A 90 -3.33 5.27 -8.95
C GLN A 90 -4.02 6.60 -8.66
N ALA A 91 -3.26 7.58 -8.21
CA ALA A 91 -3.74 8.93 -8.01
C ALA A 91 -4.24 9.52 -9.35
N ASP A 92 -5.09 10.53 -9.24
CA ASP A 92 -5.55 11.28 -10.40
C ASP A 92 -4.47 12.24 -10.90
N LEU A 93 -4.78 13.02 -11.92
CA LEU A 93 -3.84 13.98 -12.53
C LEU A 93 -3.44 15.12 -11.59
N THR A 94 -4.14 15.28 -10.46
CA THR A 94 -3.78 16.25 -9.42
C THR A 94 -3.00 15.62 -8.29
N PHE A 95 -2.55 14.38 -8.47
CA PHE A 95 -1.77 13.60 -7.50
C PHE A 95 -2.54 13.36 -6.20
N LYS A 96 -3.85 13.17 -6.31
CA LYS A 96 -4.73 12.87 -5.19
C LYS A 96 -5.42 11.54 -5.40
N MET A 97 -5.63 10.82 -4.31
CA MET A 97 -6.34 9.55 -4.34
C MET A 97 -7.48 9.58 -3.33
N LYS A 98 -8.70 9.39 -3.82
CA LYS A 98 -9.88 9.23 -2.98
C LYS A 98 -10.16 7.74 -2.84
N VAL A 99 -9.80 7.19 -1.71
CA VAL A 99 -10.00 5.78 -1.44
C VAL A 99 -10.48 5.62 0.00
N THR A 100 -11.40 4.69 0.22
CA THR A 100 -11.91 4.39 1.55
C THR A 100 -11.41 3.03 2.01
N LYS A 101 -11.54 2.76 3.30
CA LYS A 101 -11.27 1.42 3.85
C LYS A 101 -12.09 0.37 3.10
N LYS A 102 -13.35 0.67 2.83
CA LYS A 102 -14.26 -0.26 2.13
C LYS A 102 -13.74 -0.57 0.73
N ASP A 103 -13.22 0.42 0.02
CA ASP A 103 -12.67 0.20 -1.32
C ASP A 103 -11.52 -0.81 -1.25
N LEU A 104 -10.62 -0.63 -0.28
CA LEU A 104 -9.47 -1.52 -0.12
C LEU A 104 -9.90 -2.92 0.30
N GLN A 105 -10.82 -3.02 1.26
CA GLN A 105 -11.33 -4.31 1.72
C GLN A 105 -12.03 -5.05 0.59
N ASN A 106 -12.80 -4.35 -0.25
CA ASN A 106 -13.49 -4.96 -1.38
C ASN A 106 -12.50 -5.58 -2.37
N VAL A 107 -11.38 -4.93 -2.64
CA VAL A 107 -10.36 -5.49 -3.53
C VAL A 107 -9.82 -6.82 -2.97
N VAL A 108 -9.54 -6.84 -1.67
CA VAL A 108 -9.05 -8.05 -0.99
C VAL A 108 -10.10 -9.15 -1.02
N ASP A 109 -11.34 -8.81 -0.67
CA ASP A 109 -12.45 -9.77 -0.63
C ASP A 109 -12.72 -10.37 -2.01
N ASP A 110 -12.71 -9.54 -3.06
CA ASP A 110 -12.92 -10.01 -4.43
C ASP A 110 -11.85 -11.01 -4.85
N LEU A 111 -10.59 -10.73 -4.48
CA LEU A 111 -9.51 -11.68 -4.76
C LEU A 111 -9.73 -13.00 -4.06
N LEU A 112 -10.04 -12.95 -2.75
CA LEU A 112 -10.24 -14.16 -1.96
C LEU A 112 -11.40 -14.98 -2.49
N MET A 113 -12.49 -14.33 -2.88
CA MET A 113 -13.64 -15.01 -3.46
C MET A 113 -13.30 -15.67 -4.79
N SER A 114 -12.41 -15.08 -5.56
CA SER A 114 -12.02 -15.63 -6.86
C SER A 114 -11.24 -16.96 -6.74
N LYS A 115 -10.76 -17.27 -5.54
CA LYS A 115 -10.00 -18.51 -5.29
C LYS A 115 -10.87 -19.73 -4.98
N PHE A 116 -12.16 -19.53 -4.88
CA PHE A 116 -13.10 -20.62 -4.54
C PHE A 116 -13.85 -21.17 -5.74
#